data_73d84e40b30df9566f8191c24f92d29a
#
_entry.id   73d84e40b30df9566f8191c24f92d29a
#
_cell.length_a   1.000
_cell.length_b   1.000
_cell.length_c   1.000
_cell.angle_alpha   90.00
_cell.angle_beta   90.00
_cell.angle_gamma   90.00
#
_symmetry.space_group_name_H-M   'P 1'
#
loop_
_entity.id
_entity.type
_entity.pdbx_description
1 polymer ?
#
loop_
_entity_poly.entity_id
_entity_poly.type
_entity_poly.pdbx_seq_one_letter_code
_entity_poly.pdbx_strand_id
1 'polypeptide(L)'
;MKEANSNIAPYRIQQGMVALELGATDNKILEFFDYLTGQVPTGCVYFLHVLPEFDVLSGILGREGEQVISNYEINDEVVARMEREIRSRMNHRDGMHVQFDVKEGNPLEQLLEDAKDVRADLIVIGQKSGVNKHGILAKNLARKAKANTLIIPDKATAGIRRMIVPIDFSKNSVKALRTAISLNESLEEPAEIVVLNIYEMPNLSVYKIQRTREQFEKMLQRDHEEAMDAFLNTQVPGYRDTLTTQLVMQKTPGIAQYIMDYATEEGGDLIVMGAKGHSKVELLLLGSVTEKVLAMNEHIPTLVVK
;
A
#
# COMPACT_ATOMS: atom_id res chain seq x y z
N MET A 1 -8.82 -32.07 19.67
CA MET A 1 -8.08 -30.90 19.14
C MET A 1 -8.59 -30.71 17.73
N LYS A 2 -9.31 -29.61 17.45
CA LYS A 2 -9.76 -29.28 16.10
C LYS A 2 -8.54 -28.80 15.34
N GLU A 3 -8.15 -29.51 14.29
CA GLU A 3 -7.26 -29.00 13.27
C GLU A 3 -7.87 -27.70 12.73
N ALA A 4 -7.29 -26.58 13.10
CA ALA A 4 -7.61 -25.32 12.50
C ALA A 4 -7.05 -25.38 11.07
N ASN A 5 -7.90 -25.75 10.10
CA ASN A 5 -7.63 -25.56 8.69
C ASN A 5 -7.49 -24.04 8.47
N SER A 6 -6.29 -23.52 8.62
CA SER A 6 -5.96 -22.11 8.40
C SER A 6 -5.56 -21.89 6.95
N ASN A 7 -6.42 -22.32 6.01
CA ASN A 7 -6.19 -22.02 4.61
C ASN A 7 -6.61 -20.56 4.38
N ILE A 8 -5.63 -19.67 4.25
CA ILE A 8 -5.87 -18.26 3.86
C ILE A 8 -6.22 -18.31 2.37
N ALA A 9 -7.43 -17.84 2.03
CA ALA A 9 -7.88 -17.82 0.64
C ALA A 9 -7.00 -16.90 -0.22
N PRO A 10 -6.77 -17.26 -1.51
CA PRO A 10 -6.06 -16.41 -2.44
C PRO A 10 -6.67 -15.00 -2.55
N TYR A 11 -5.82 -14.01 -2.74
CA TYR A 11 -6.23 -12.61 -2.85
C TYR A 11 -7.09 -12.38 -4.09
N ARG A 12 -8.10 -11.56 -3.96
CA ARG A 12 -8.98 -11.19 -5.07
C ARG A 12 -9.24 -9.69 -5.02
N ILE A 13 -9.30 -9.07 -6.19
CA ILE A 13 -9.77 -7.71 -6.36
C ILE A 13 -11.19 -7.79 -6.92
N GLN A 14 -12.20 -7.52 -6.09
CA GLN A 14 -13.58 -7.53 -6.56
C GLN A 14 -13.90 -6.22 -7.27
N GLN A 15 -13.47 -5.11 -6.67
CA GLN A 15 -13.67 -3.76 -7.17
C GLN A 15 -12.39 -2.93 -6.97
N GLY A 16 -11.54 -2.89 -7.98
CA GLY A 16 -10.36 -2.03 -8.01
C GLY A 16 -10.72 -0.61 -8.46
N MET A 17 -10.08 0.40 -7.86
CA MET A 17 -10.10 1.78 -8.37
C MET A 17 -8.67 2.23 -8.63
N VAL A 18 -8.40 2.75 -9.82
CA VAL A 18 -7.06 3.23 -10.22
C VAL A 18 -7.13 4.72 -10.52
N ALA A 19 -6.41 5.50 -9.72
CA ALA A 19 -6.30 6.94 -9.87
C ALA A 19 -5.16 7.29 -10.84
N LEU A 20 -5.47 8.01 -11.93
CA LEU A 20 -4.54 8.41 -12.95
C LEU A 20 -4.42 9.93 -13.02
N GLU A 21 -3.21 10.43 -13.30
CA GLU A 21 -2.94 11.86 -13.52
C GLU A 21 -2.85 12.22 -15.01
N LEU A 22 -2.92 11.24 -15.93
CA LEU A 22 -2.64 11.33 -17.36
C LEU A 22 -1.22 11.87 -17.65
N GLY A 23 -0.27 11.44 -16.83
CA GLY A 23 1.13 11.85 -16.87
C GLY A 23 2.12 10.67 -16.92
N ALA A 24 3.42 10.97 -16.88
CA ALA A 24 4.47 9.97 -16.96
C ALA A 24 4.46 8.93 -15.84
N THR A 25 3.97 9.30 -14.66
CA THR A 25 3.83 8.40 -13.49
C THR A 25 2.89 7.24 -13.75
N ASP A 26 1.85 7.46 -14.59
CA ASP A 26 0.82 6.47 -14.88
C ASP A 26 1.39 5.23 -15.60
N ASN A 27 2.52 5.39 -16.31
CA ASN A 27 3.20 4.26 -16.93
C ASN A 27 3.57 3.19 -15.88
N LYS A 28 4.08 3.63 -14.73
CA LYS A 28 4.48 2.73 -13.65
C LYS A 28 3.28 2.13 -12.91
N ILE A 29 2.21 2.92 -12.77
CA ILE A 29 0.94 2.44 -12.22
C ILE A 29 0.38 1.32 -13.10
N LEU A 30 0.25 1.58 -14.40
CA LEU A 30 -0.34 0.62 -15.35
C LEU A 30 0.52 -0.62 -15.52
N GLU A 31 1.87 -0.48 -15.59
CA GLU A 31 2.80 -1.59 -15.67
C GLU A 31 2.68 -2.54 -14.46
N PHE A 32 2.69 -1.98 -13.24
CA PHE A 32 2.54 -2.78 -12.03
C PHE A 32 1.15 -3.36 -11.87
N PHE A 33 0.11 -2.59 -12.20
CA PHE A 33 -1.28 -3.03 -12.09
C PHE A 33 -1.62 -4.09 -13.13
N ASP A 34 -1.08 -4.02 -14.35
CA ASP A 34 -1.22 -5.08 -15.36
C ASP A 34 -0.56 -6.38 -14.86
N TYR A 35 0.66 -6.28 -14.31
CA TYR A 35 1.29 -7.44 -13.65
C TYR A 35 0.38 -8.02 -12.55
N LEU A 36 -0.10 -7.18 -11.63
CA LEU A 36 -0.92 -7.62 -10.50
C LEU A 36 -2.23 -8.30 -10.96
N THR A 37 -2.95 -7.72 -11.93
CA THR A 37 -4.19 -8.31 -12.47
C THR A 37 -3.95 -9.56 -13.29
N GLY A 38 -2.72 -9.81 -13.74
CA GLY A 38 -2.30 -11.07 -14.34
C GLY A 38 -2.17 -12.19 -13.31
N GLN A 39 -1.87 -11.85 -12.06
CA GLN A 39 -1.68 -12.82 -10.97
C GLN A 39 -2.94 -13.00 -10.12
N VAL A 40 -3.72 -11.94 -9.96
CA VAL A 40 -4.83 -11.86 -9.01
C VAL A 40 -6.17 -11.81 -9.75
N PRO A 41 -7.12 -12.72 -9.47
CA PRO A 41 -8.46 -12.66 -10.05
C PRO A 41 -9.10 -11.30 -9.77
N THR A 42 -9.45 -10.58 -10.85
CA THR A 42 -9.95 -9.21 -10.79
C THR A 42 -11.32 -9.12 -11.46
N GLY A 43 -12.33 -8.63 -10.73
CA GLY A 43 -13.71 -8.52 -11.22
C GLY A 43 -13.95 -7.23 -11.99
N CYS A 44 -13.93 -6.09 -11.33
CA CYS A 44 -14.15 -4.80 -11.96
C CYS A 44 -13.02 -3.83 -11.62
N VAL A 45 -12.63 -3.01 -12.57
CA VAL A 45 -11.63 -1.93 -12.41
C VAL A 45 -12.22 -0.62 -12.90
N TYR A 46 -12.24 0.35 -12.01
CA TYR A 46 -12.69 1.71 -12.27
C TYR A 46 -11.49 2.64 -12.36
N PHE A 47 -11.19 3.12 -13.55
CA PHE A 47 -10.14 4.10 -13.80
C PHE A 47 -10.71 5.51 -13.68
N LEU A 48 -10.12 6.31 -12.81
CA LEU A 48 -10.58 7.66 -12.51
C LEU A 48 -9.45 8.67 -12.72
N HIS A 49 -9.76 9.71 -13.49
CA HIS A 49 -8.96 10.93 -13.57
C HIS A 49 -9.75 12.09 -12.96
N VAL A 50 -9.09 12.93 -12.16
CA VAL A 50 -9.71 14.11 -11.57
C VAL A 50 -9.06 15.36 -12.15
N LEU A 51 -9.83 16.11 -12.92
CA LEU A 51 -9.44 17.42 -13.43
C LEU A 51 -9.51 18.46 -12.29
N PRO A 52 -8.53 19.36 -12.18
CA PRO A 52 -8.66 20.50 -11.27
C PRO A 52 -9.81 21.40 -11.73
N GLU A 53 -10.54 22.00 -10.80
CA GLU A 53 -11.52 23.03 -11.12
C GLU A 53 -10.84 24.20 -11.84
N PHE A 54 -11.26 24.47 -13.07
CA PHE A 54 -10.82 25.63 -13.83
C PHE A 54 -11.61 26.87 -13.42
N ASP A 55 -11.44 27.32 -12.18
CA ASP A 55 -12.16 28.45 -11.59
C ASP A 55 -11.61 29.83 -12.03
N VAL A 56 -10.79 29.87 -13.09
CA VAL A 56 -10.17 31.11 -13.55
C VAL A 56 -11.18 32.09 -14.21
N LEU A 57 -12.30 31.58 -14.72
CA LEU A 57 -13.30 32.41 -15.41
C LEU A 57 -14.49 32.82 -14.55
N SER A 58 -14.82 32.06 -13.49
CA SER A 58 -15.94 32.38 -12.61
C SER A 58 -15.70 33.66 -11.80
N GLY A 59 -14.43 33.99 -11.52
CA GLY A 59 -14.05 35.23 -10.84
C GLY A 59 -14.09 36.49 -11.73
N ILE A 60 -14.08 36.34 -13.05
CA ILE A 60 -13.99 37.47 -14.00
C ILE A 60 -15.31 37.72 -14.76
N LEU A 61 -16.10 36.70 -15.01
CA LEU A 61 -17.25 36.79 -15.96
C LEU A 61 -18.64 36.47 -15.37
N GLY A 62 -18.78 36.43 -14.05
CA GLY A 62 -20.12 36.24 -13.43
C GLY A 62 -20.86 34.99 -13.99
N ARG A 63 -21.13 34.08 -13.14
CA ARG A 63 -21.82 32.80 -13.39
C ARG A 63 -23.09 32.99 -14.21
N GLU A 64 -23.10 32.60 -15.47
CA GLU A 64 -24.31 32.06 -16.12
C GLU A 64 -24.01 31.66 -17.59
N GLY A 65 -24.09 30.39 -17.89
CA GLY A 65 -24.54 29.86 -19.17
C GLY A 65 -23.55 29.21 -20.13
N GLU A 66 -22.25 29.51 -20.16
CA GLU A 66 -21.32 28.95 -21.16
C GLU A 66 -20.48 27.75 -20.73
N GLN A 67 -20.45 27.44 -19.45
CA GLN A 67 -19.58 26.39 -18.88
C GLN A 67 -20.05 24.96 -19.15
N VAL A 68 -21.34 24.73 -19.39
CA VAL A 68 -21.90 23.36 -19.44
C VAL A 68 -21.50 22.60 -20.71
N ILE A 69 -21.36 23.29 -21.83
CA ILE A 69 -21.09 22.62 -23.11
C ILE A 69 -19.61 22.29 -23.31
N SER A 70 -18.71 23.17 -22.88
CA SER A 70 -17.26 22.92 -23.01
C SER A 70 -16.73 21.81 -22.12
N ASN A 71 -17.33 21.59 -20.94
CA ASN A 71 -16.89 20.59 -20.00
C ASN A 71 -17.22 19.16 -20.45
N TYR A 72 -18.37 18.94 -21.08
CA TYR A 72 -18.73 17.61 -21.60
C TYR A 72 -17.80 17.15 -22.74
N GLU A 73 -17.47 18.05 -23.70
CA GLU A 73 -16.56 17.71 -24.80
C GLU A 73 -15.13 17.43 -24.31
N ILE A 74 -14.65 18.20 -23.34
CA ILE A 74 -13.31 17.99 -22.73
C ILE A 74 -13.28 16.65 -21.99
N ASN A 75 -14.31 16.32 -21.23
CA ASN A 75 -14.39 15.08 -20.48
C ASN A 75 -14.40 13.86 -21.40
N ASP A 76 -15.16 13.89 -22.51
CA ASP A 76 -15.21 12.80 -23.47
C ASP A 76 -13.85 12.58 -24.17
N GLU A 77 -13.14 13.64 -24.53
CA GLU A 77 -11.78 13.55 -25.10
C GLU A 77 -10.77 12.97 -24.09
N VAL A 78 -10.85 13.39 -22.83
CA VAL A 78 -9.98 12.90 -21.76
C VAL A 78 -10.26 11.42 -21.47
N VAL A 79 -11.52 11.01 -21.40
CA VAL A 79 -11.92 9.60 -21.26
C VAL A 79 -11.39 8.78 -22.44
N ALA A 80 -11.59 9.24 -23.67
CA ALA A 80 -11.12 8.53 -24.85
C ALA A 80 -9.58 8.42 -24.91
N ARG A 81 -8.86 9.43 -24.43
CA ARG A 81 -7.41 9.39 -24.30
C ARG A 81 -6.99 8.39 -23.24
N MET A 82 -7.59 8.44 -22.06
CA MET A 82 -7.33 7.52 -20.94
C MET A 82 -7.58 6.07 -21.37
N GLU A 83 -8.70 5.80 -22.02
CA GLU A 83 -9.03 4.48 -22.53
C GLU A 83 -7.98 3.95 -23.53
N ARG A 84 -7.55 4.78 -24.49
CA ARG A 84 -6.50 4.39 -25.44
C ARG A 84 -5.17 4.07 -24.75
N GLU A 85 -4.75 4.88 -23.79
CA GLU A 85 -3.51 4.66 -23.05
C GLU A 85 -3.55 3.37 -22.24
N ILE A 86 -4.66 3.12 -21.53
CA ILE A 86 -4.84 1.91 -20.73
C ILE A 86 -4.89 0.68 -21.63
N ARG A 87 -5.69 0.68 -22.71
CA ARG A 87 -5.78 -0.45 -23.63
C ARG A 87 -4.46 -0.74 -24.37
N SER A 88 -3.58 0.24 -24.51
CA SER A 88 -2.27 0.05 -25.13
C SER A 88 -1.23 -0.55 -24.18
N ARG A 89 -1.46 -0.52 -22.86
CA ARG A 89 -0.49 -0.89 -21.82
C ARG A 89 -0.93 -2.07 -20.96
N MET A 90 -2.24 -2.27 -20.85
CA MET A 90 -2.77 -3.38 -20.06
C MET A 90 -3.31 -4.47 -20.98
N ASN A 91 -3.01 -5.70 -20.63
CA ASN A 91 -3.53 -6.87 -21.32
C ASN A 91 -5.01 -7.06 -20.98
N HIS A 92 -5.79 -7.44 -21.97
CA HIS A 92 -7.16 -7.86 -21.71
C HIS A 92 -7.18 -9.13 -20.85
N ARG A 93 -8.03 -9.16 -19.82
CA ARG A 93 -8.24 -10.32 -18.95
C ARG A 93 -9.69 -10.78 -19.06
N ASP A 94 -9.90 -12.05 -19.31
CA ASP A 94 -11.24 -12.62 -19.36
C ASP A 94 -11.95 -12.47 -18.01
N GLY A 95 -13.17 -11.94 -18.05
CA GLY A 95 -13.97 -11.69 -16.84
C GLY A 95 -13.65 -10.40 -16.08
N MET A 96 -12.63 -9.63 -16.48
CA MET A 96 -12.37 -8.31 -15.92
C MET A 96 -13.18 -7.24 -16.64
N HIS A 97 -14.05 -6.55 -15.91
CA HIS A 97 -14.80 -5.40 -16.41
C HIS A 97 -14.03 -4.11 -16.14
N VAL A 98 -13.98 -3.23 -17.12
CA VAL A 98 -13.25 -1.95 -17.03
C VAL A 98 -14.22 -0.81 -17.25
N GLN A 99 -14.16 0.20 -16.38
CA GLN A 99 -14.92 1.43 -16.46
C GLN A 99 -13.96 2.62 -16.41
N PHE A 100 -14.30 3.69 -17.09
CA PHE A 100 -13.51 4.91 -17.16
C PHE A 100 -14.38 6.10 -16.77
N ASP A 101 -13.85 7.00 -15.97
CA ASP A 101 -14.54 8.23 -15.62
C ASP A 101 -13.56 9.39 -15.41
N VAL A 102 -14.08 10.59 -15.62
CA VAL A 102 -13.38 11.86 -15.40
C VAL A 102 -14.26 12.74 -14.53
N LYS A 103 -13.72 13.18 -13.41
CA LYS A 103 -14.39 14.07 -12.46
C LYS A 103 -13.69 15.41 -12.42
N GLU A 104 -14.39 16.45 -12.01
CA GLU A 104 -13.82 17.76 -11.72
C GLU A 104 -13.87 18.02 -10.23
N GLY A 105 -12.85 18.69 -9.69
CA GLY A 105 -12.83 19.11 -8.30
C GLY A 105 -11.55 18.78 -7.53
N ASN A 106 -11.68 18.67 -6.20
CA ASN A 106 -10.58 18.30 -5.35
C ASN A 106 -10.24 16.81 -5.50
N PRO A 107 -9.02 16.44 -5.96
CA PRO A 107 -8.68 15.04 -6.23
C PRO A 107 -8.88 14.10 -5.02
N LEU A 108 -8.55 14.56 -3.80
CA LEU A 108 -8.71 13.71 -2.61
C LEU A 108 -10.19 13.43 -2.31
N GLU A 109 -11.03 14.44 -2.44
CA GLU A 109 -12.46 14.34 -2.13
C GLU A 109 -13.15 13.44 -3.16
N GLN A 110 -12.91 13.66 -4.44
CA GLN A 110 -13.48 12.85 -5.52
C GLN A 110 -13.03 11.38 -5.42
N LEU A 111 -11.73 11.13 -5.21
CA LEU A 111 -11.21 9.77 -5.05
C LEU A 111 -11.83 9.05 -3.84
N LEU A 112 -12.07 9.73 -2.73
CA LEU A 112 -12.70 9.13 -1.54
C LEU A 112 -14.18 8.87 -1.73
N GLU A 113 -14.90 9.77 -2.41
CA GLU A 113 -16.32 9.64 -2.71
C GLU A 113 -16.54 8.48 -3.69
N ASP A 114 -15.84 8.49 -4.82
CA ASP A 114 -15.99 7.44 -5.84
C ASP A 114 -15.54 6.07 -5.32
N ALA A 115 -14.43 5.99 -4.53
CA ALA A 115 -14.03 4.73 -3.91
C ALA A 115 -15.11 4.14 -2.99
N LYS A 116 -15.89 5.00 -2.31
CA LYS A 116 -17.02 4.57 -1.48
C LYS A 116 -18.20 4.13 -2.36
N ASP A 117 -18.52 4.89 -3.42
CA ASP A 117 -19.66 4.64 -4.28
C ASP A 117 -19.50 3.36 -5.09
N VAL A 118 -18.31 3.12 -5.67
CA VAL A 118 -17.98 1.86 -6.34
C VAL A 118 -17.68 0.72 -5.37
N ARG A 119 -17.63 0.98 -4.05
CA ARG A 119 -17.26 0.02 -3.01
C ARG A 119 -15.90 -0.63 -3.26
N ALA A 120 -14.93 0.19 -3.60
CA ALA A 120 -13.58 -0.29 -3.86
C ALA A 120 -13.02 -1.09 -2.68
N ASP A 121 -12.42 -2.24 -2.95
CA ASP A 121 -11.64 -3.04 -1.99
C ASP A 121 -10.13 -2.76 -2.14
N LEU A 122 -9.70 -2.30 -3.32
CA LEU A 122 -8.35 -1.83 -3.59
C LEU A 122 -8.37 -0.49 -4.31
N ILE A 123 -7.61 0.48 -3.79
CA ILE A 123 -7.32 1.74 -4.48
C ILE A 123 -5.85 1.74 -4.88
N VAL A 124 -5.58 2.03 -6.15
CA VAL A 124 -4.23 2.14 -6.71
C VAL A 124 -3.95 3.59 -7.07
N ILE A 125 -2.82 4.11 -6.61
CA ILE A 125 -2.41 5.49 -6.84
C ILE A 125 -0.90 5.60 -7.01
N GLY A 126 -0.46 6.49 -7.88
CA GLY A 126 0.94 6.82 -8.07
C GLY A 126 1.50 7.75 -7.01
N GLN A 127 2.81 7.67 -6.81
CA GLN A 127 3.57 8.61 -5.99
C GLN A 127 4.78 9.13 -6.77
N LYS A 128 4.87 10.46 -6.93
CA LYS A 128 6.04 11.10 -7.54
C LYS A 128 7.17 11.24 -6.53
N SER A 129 8.38 10.94 -6.97
CA SER A 129 9.62 11.18 -6.22
C SER A 129 10.04 12.65 -6.28
N GLY A 130 10.86 13.10 -5.30
CA GLY A 130 11.51 14.42 -5.30
C GLY A 130 11.01 15.43 -4.27
N VAL A 131 11.81 16.47 -4.03
CA VAL A 131 11.79 17.37 -2.85
C VAL A 131 10.48 18.13 -2.64
N ASN A 132 9.66 18.35 -3.68
CA ASN A 132 8.45 19.17 -3.59
C ASN A 132 7.13 18.42 -3.83
N LYS A 133 7.17 17.08 -3.96
CA LYS A 133 5.99 16.30 -4.37
C LYS A 133 5.83 14.98 -3.59
N HIS A 134 6.06 15.01 -2.28
CA HIS A 134 6.08 13.83 -1.40
C HIS A 134 4.72 13.11 -1.25
N GLY A 135 4.06 12.74 -2.35
CA GLY A 135 2.90 11.85 -2.29
C GLY A 135 1.82 12.27 -1.28
N ILE A 136 1.57 13.60 -1.14
CA ILE A 136 0.59 14.11 -0.17
C ILE A 136 -0.79 13.51 -0.43
N LEU A 137 -1.18 13.42 -1.70
CA LEU A 137 -2.46 12.83 -2.11
C LEU A 137 -2.51 11.34 -1.75
N ALA A 138 -1.47 10.57 -2.10
CA ALA A 138 -1.38 9.13 -1.80
C ALA A 138 -1.42 8.86 -0.28
N LYS A 139 -0.66 9.63 0.52
CA LYS A 139 -0.68 9.53 2.00
C LYS A 139 -2.05 9.88 2.59
N ASN A 140 -2.70 10.93 2.09
CA ASN A 140 -4.02 11.33 2.57
C ASN A 140 -5.09 10.31 2.17
N LEU A 141 -4.99 9.73 0.97
CA LEU A 141 -5.85 8.65 0.52
C LEU A 141 -5.64 7.40 1.38
N ALA A 142 -4.39 6.97 1.57
CA ALA A 142 -4.06 5.87 2.49
C ALA A 142 -4.51 6.12 3.94
N ARG A 143 -4.62 7.36 4.38
CA ARG A 143 -5.13 7.72 5.71
C ARG A 143 -6.65 7.61 5.80
N LYS A 144 -7.37 8.13 4.81
CA LYS A 144 -8.82 8.36 4.87
C LYS A 144 -9.65 7.25 4.21
N ALA A 145 -9.13 6.56 3.19
CA ALA A 145 -9.85 5.49 2.52
C ALA A 145 -10.14 4.31 3.46
N LYS A 146 -11.24 3.62 3.21
CA LYS A 146 -11.61 2.37 3.90
C LYS A 146 -11.07 1.13 3.20
N ALA A 147 -10.78 1.24 1.91
CA ALA A 147 -10.17 0.19 1.10
C ALA A 147 -8.66 0.07 1.33
N ASN A 148 -8.09 -1.07 1.02
CA ASN A 148 -6.64 -1.20 0.91
C ASN A 148 -6.11 -0.21 -0.13
N THR A 149 -4.92 0.35 0.11
CA THR A 149 -4.35 1.34 -0.81
C THR A 149 -2.97 0.87 -1.28
N LEU A 150 -2.82 0.62 -2.58
CA LEU A 150 -1.55 0.31 -3.23
C LEU A 150 -0.96 1.60 -3.79
N ILE A 151 0.17 1.99 -3.24
CA ILE A 151 0.89 3.20 -3.65
C ILE A 151 2.10 2.77 -4.47
N ILE A 152 2.17 3.26 -5.71
CA ILE A 152 3.19 2.88 -6.68
C ILE A 152 4.09 4.10 -6.95
N PRO A 153 5.35 4.07 -6.49
CA PRO A 153 6.33 5.10 -6.82
C PRO A 153 6.64 5.17 -8.32
N ASP A 154 7.01 6.35 -8.81
CA ASP A 154 7.36 6.57 -10.22
C ASP A 154 8.67 5.88 -10.68
N LYS A 155 9.44 5.34 -9.74
CA LYS A 155 10.64 4.52 -10.00
C LYS A 155 10.42 3.03 -9.74
N ALA A 156 9.18 2.61 -9.48
CA ALA A 156 8.86 1.21 -9.22
C ALA A 156 9.08 0.32 -10.45
N THR A 157 9.35 -0.95 -10.19
CA THR A 157 9.39 -2.02 -11.19
C THR A 157 8.23 -2.98 -10.97
N ALA A 158 7.68 -3.52 -12.04
CA ALA A 158 6.65 -4.56 -11.95
C ALA A 158 7.27 -5.91 -11.61
N GLY A 159 6.59 -6.67 -10.75
CA GLY A 159 7.01 -7.98 -10.27
C GLY A 159 6.97 -8.07 -8.75
N ILE A 160 6.71 -9.26 -8.24
CA ILE A 160 6.71 -9.54 -6.79
C ILE A 160 7.43 -10.86 -6.58
N ARG A 161 8.69 -10.81 -6.15
CA ARG A 161 9.50 -11.99 -5.77
C ARG A 161 9.85 -11.99 -4.30
N ARG A 162 9.85 -10.80 -3.67
CA ARG A 162 10.09 -10.64 -2.24
C ARG A 162 9.18 -9.58 -1.65
N MET A 163 8.36 -9.98 -0.68
CA MET A 163 7.47 -9.10 0.07
C MET A 163 8.05 -8.83 1.45
N ILE A 164 8.18 -7.57 1.84
CA ILE A 164 8.59 -7.16 3.19
C ILE A 164 7.35 -6.79 3.98
N VAL A 165 7.15 -7.47 5.12
CA VAL A 165 5.98 -7.29 5.99
C VAL A 165 6.45 -6.84 7.36
N PRO A 166 6.51 -5.52 7.64
CA PRO A 166 6.85 -5.00 8.95
C PRO A 166 5.80 -5.37 9.99
N ILE A 167 6.23 -5.96 11.11
CA ILE A 167 5.37 -6.44 12.19
C ILE A 167 5.72 -5.74 13.49
N ASP A 168 4.68 -5.23 14.17
CA ASP A 168 4.74 -4.69 15.53
C ASP A 168 3.86 -5.48 16.50
N PHE A 169 3.44 -6.69 16.14
CA PHE A 169 2.53 -7.57 16.88
C PHE A 169 1.11 -6.98 17.08
N SER A 170 0.75 -5.89 16.42
CA SER A 170 -0.61 -5.33 16.45
C SER A 170 -1.58 -6.12 15.57
N LYS A 171 -2.89 -5.92 15.81
CA LYS A 171 -3.94 -6.50 14.95
C LYS A 171 -3.83 -6.05 13.48
N ASN A 172 -3.31 -4.86 13.24
CA ASN A 172 -3.15 -4.35 11.88
C ASN A 172 -1.95 -4.98 11.17
N SER A 173 -0.86 -5.26 11.89
CA SER A 173 0.25 -6.02 11.32
C SER A 173 -0.12 -7.48 11.06
N VAL A 174 -1.02 -8.08 11.85
CA VAL A 174 -1.63 -9.39 11.54
C VAL A 174 -2.43 -9.34 10.23
N LYS A 175 -3.25 -8.29 10.03
CA LYS A 175 -3.99 -8.14 8.76
C LYS A 175 -3.03 -8.00 7.58
N ALA A 176 -1.97 -7.19 7.73
CA ALA A 176 -0.97 -7.02 6.68
C ALA A 176 -0.29 -8.35 6.33
N LEU A 177 0.12 -9.14 7.33
CA LEU A 177 0.73 -10.45 7.12
C LEU A 177 -0.24 -11.41 6.40
N ARG A 178 -1.48 -11.50 6.87
CA ARG A 178 -2.50 -12.33 6.22
C ARG A 178 -2.80 -11.90 4.78
N THR A 179 -2.79 -10.60 4.51
CA THR A 179 -2.95 -10.08 3.15
C THR A 179 -1.74 -10.42 2.28
N ALA A 180 -0.51 -10.35 2.80
CA ALA A 180 0.69 -10.77 2.07
C ALA A 180 0.65 -12.26 1.73
N ILE A 181 0.26 -13.12 2.68
CA ILE A 181 0.09 -14.56 2.45
C ILE A 181 -1.01 -14.80 1.40
N SER A 182 -2.18 -14.15 1.55
CA SER A 182 -3.28 -14.24 0.59
C SER A 182 -2.86 -13.85 -0.83
N LEU A 183 -2.07 -12.78 -0.96
CA LEU A 183 -1.51 -12.34 -2.24
C LEU A 183 -0.54 -13.39 -2.79
N ASN A 184 0.33 -13.95 -1.95
CA ASN A 184 1.28 -14.98 -2.34
C ASN A 184 0.61 -16.26 -2.87
N GLU A 185 -0.52 -16.65 -2.27
CA GLU A 185 -1.34 -17.77 -2.73
C GLU A 185 -1.97 -17.55 -4.12
N SER A 186 -1.95 -16.29 -4.62
CA SER A 186 -2.47 -15.94 -5.94
C SER A 186 -1.36 -15.85 -6.99
N LEU A 187 -0.09 -15.78 -6.60
CA LEU A 187 1.02 -15.64 -7.52
C LEU A 187 1.31 -16.98 -8.21
N GLU A 188 1.57 -16.96 -9.52
CA GLU A 188 2.03 -18.14 -10.28
C GLU A 188 3.36 -18.67 -9.72
N GLU A 189 4.28 -17.75 -9.42
CA GLU A 189 5.54 -18.04 -8.74
C GLU A 189 5.48 -17.46 -7.34
N PRO A 190 5.45 -18.29 -6.28
CA PRO A 190 5.41 -17.79 -4.91
C PRO A 190 6.60 -16.90 -4.59
N ALA A 191 6.33 -15.75 -4.01
CA ALA A 191 7.34 -14.82 -3.53
C ALA A 191 7.83 -15.21 -2.13
N GLU A 192 9.05 -14.81 -1.80
CA GLU A 192 9.53 -14.87 -0.41
C GLU A 192 8.80 -13.81 0.42
N ILE A 193 8.21 -14.22 1.54
CA ILE A 193 7.61 -13.29 2.51
C ILE A 193 8.56 -13.14 3.69
N VAL A 194 9.13 -11.94 3.85
CA VAL A 194 9.98 -11.60 4.97
C VAL A 194 9.17 -10.85 6.03
N VAL A 195 8.99 -11.47 7.17
CA VAL A 195 8.35 -10.89 8.35
C VAL A 195 9.40 -10.13 9.14
N LEU A 196 9.39 -8.81 9.06
CA LEU A 196 10.41 -7.92 9.61
C LEU A 196 9.92 -7.30 10.93
N ASN A 197 10.65 -7.51 12.02
CA ASN A 197 10.41 -6.81 13.29
C ASN A 197 11.62 -5.95 13.64
N ILE A 198 11.37 -4.66 13.89
CA ILE A 198 12.36 -3.71 14.37
C ILE A 198 12.07 -3.49 15.87
N TYR A 199 13.03 -3.82 16.74
CA TYR A 199 12.87 -3.69 18.16
C TYR A 199 13.93 -2.78 18.80
N GLU A 200 13.61 -2.19 19.94
CA GLU A 200 14.48 -1.23 20.63
C GLU A 200 15.13 -1.86 21.84
N MET A 201 16.37 -1.44 22.13
CA MET A 201 17.00 -1.72 23.39
C MET A 201 16.37 -0.84 24.48
N PRO A 202 15.83 -1.41 25.56
CA PRO A 202 15.37 -0.61 26.69
C PRO A 202 16.49 0.25 27.27
N ASN A 203 16.16 1.43 27.78
CA ASN A 203 17.15 2.26 28.45
C ASN A 203 17.56 1.63 29.79
N LEU A 204 18.73 0.98 29.81
CA LEU A 204 19.24 0.26 30.96
C LEU A 204 19.78 1.17 32.06
N SER A 205 19.96 2.46 31.83
CA SER A 205 20.50 3.41 32.83
C SER A 205 19.59 3.59 34.04
N VAL A 206 18.30 3.27 33.89
CA VAL A 206 17.30 3.35 34.99
C VAL A 206 17.31 2.10 35.87
N TYR A 207 17.88 0.99 35.41
CA TYR A 207 17.87 -0.28 36.13
C TYR A 207 19.28 -0.63 36.57
N LYS A 208 19.47 -0.93 37.86
CA LYS A 208 20.73 -1.50 38.40
C LYS A 208 20.84 -2.97 37.95
N ILE A 209 21.19 -3.21 36.69
CA ILE A 209 21.31 -4.55 36.13
C ILE A 209 22.74 -5.03 36.31
N GLN A 210 22.92 -6.20 36.88
CA GLN A 210 24.24 -6.85 37.06
C GLN A 210 24.78 -7.52 35.79
N ARG A 211 24.03 -7.49 34.69
CA ARG A 211 24.40 -8.09 33.39
C ARG A 211 25.18 -7.12 32.52
N THR A 212 26.12 -7.66 31.75
CA THR A 212 26.76 -6.83 30.68
C THR A 212 25.77 -6.47 29.59
N ARG A 213 26.04 -5.37 28.87
CA ARG A 213 25.24 -4.97 27.75
C ARG A 213 25.07 -6.09 26.72
N GLU A 214 26.14 -6.81 26.40
CA GLU A 214 26.11 -7.92 25.42
C GLU A 214 25.20 -9.08 25.87
N GLN A 215 25.24 -9.43 27.17
CA GLN A 215 24.36 -10.46 27.71
C GLN A 215 22.89 -10.06 27.64
N PHE A 216 22.61 -8.78 27.82
CA PHE A 216 21.26 -8.26 27.71
C PHE A 216 20.77 -8.21 26.24
N GLU A 217 21.64 -7.82 25.31
CA GLU A 217 21.34 -7.86 23.87
C GLU A 217 20.98 -9.28 23.41
N LYS A 218 21.76 -10.28 23.78
CA LYS A 218 21.49 -11.69 23.45
C LYS A 218 20.17 -12.20 24.06
N MET A 219 19.91 -11.81 25.31
CA MET A 219 18.64 -12.17 25.96
C MET A 219 17.45 -11.53 25.24
N LEU A 220 17.52 -10.24 24.93
CA LEU A 220 16.47 -9.51 24.25
C LEU A 220 16.20 -10.06 22.83
N GLN A 221 17.27 -10.38 22.12
CA GLN A 221 17.14 -11.02 20.80
C GLN A 221 16.39 -12.34 20.90
N ARG A 222 16.76 -13.21 21.84
CA ARG A 222 16.10 -14.49 22.06
C ARG A 222 14.63 -14.30 22.44
N ASP A 223 14.32 -13.35 23.33
CA ASP A 223 12.96 -13.07 23.75
C ASP A 223 12.10 -12.61 22.55
N HIS A 224 12.67 -11.81 21.61
CA HIS A 224 11.99 -11.40 20.38
C HIS A 224 11.83 -12.56 19.39
N GLU A 225 12.81 -13.47 19.28
CA GLU A 225 12.70 -14.68 18.45
C GLU A 225 11.56 -15.58 18.97
N GLU A 226 11.51 -15.84 20.26
CA GLU A 226 10.44 -16.63 20.89
C GLU A 226 9.06 -15.96 20.73
N ALA A 227 8.99 -14.63 20.88
CA ALA A 227 7.76 -13.88 20.70
C ALA A 227 7.29 -13.91 19.24
N MET A 228 8.20 -13.80 18.27
CA MET A 228 7.89 -13.88 16.85
C MET A 228 7.35 -15.27 16.48
N ASP A 229 8.02 -16.33 16.94
CA ASP A 229 7.58 -17.71 16.70
C ASP A 229 6.19 -17.98 17.30
N ALA A 230 5.97 -17.57 18.54
CA ALA A 230 4.66 -17.69 19.18
C ALA A 230 3.57 -16.90 18.44
N PHE A 231 3.90 -15.70 17.98
CA PHE A 231 2.99 -14.85 17.20
C PHE A 231 2.62 -15.51 15.88
N LEU A 232 3.58 -15.96 15.08
CA LEU A 232 3.34 -16.58 13.79
C LEU A 232 2.53 -17.87 13.92
N ASN A 233 2.90 -18.73 14.87
CA ASN A 233 2.15 -19.98 15.14
C ASN A 233 0.72 -19.74 15.60
N THR A 234 0.45 -18.59 16.25
CA THR A 234 -0.89 -18.23 16.72
C THR A 234 -1.72 -17.54 15.64
N GLN A 235 -1.12 -16.60 14.91
CA GLN A 235 -1.84 -15.73 14.01
C GLN A 235 -1.99 -16.28 12.58
N VAL A 236 -1.03 -17.07 12.13
CA VAL A 236 -1.00 -17.70 10.80
C VAL A 236 -0.54 -19.16 10.90
N PRO A 237 -1.26 -20.00 11.67
CA PRO A 237 -0.89 -21.40 11.85
C PRO A 237 -0.88 -22.10 10.48
N GLY A 238 0.14 -22.93 10.23
CA GLY A 238 0.34 -23.62 8.96
C GLY A 238 1.20 -22.87 7.94
N TYR A 239 1.50 -21.60 8.17
CA TYR A 239 2.38 -20.80 7.28
C TYR A 239 3.75 -20.50 7.88
N ARG A 240 4.02 -20.89 9.14
CA ARG A 240 5.29 -20.54 9.83
C ARG A 240 6.51 -20.93 9.02
N ASP A 241 6.53 -22.13 8.44
CA ASP A 241 7.68 -22.69 7.73
C ASP A 241 7.87 -22.08 6.32
N THR A 242 6.89 -21.35 5.80
CA THR A 242 6.95 -20.65 4.52
C THR A 242 7.36 -19.18 4.67
N LEU A 243 7.54 -18.72 5.89
CA LEU A 243 7.86 -17.33 6.21
C LEU A 243 9.32 -17.20 6.66
N THR A 244 10.05 -16.29 6.04
CA THR A 244 11.35 -15.83 6.52
C THR A 244 11.14 -14.79 7.61
N THR A 245 11.80 -14.95 8.77
CA THR A 245 11.73 -13.98 9.88
C THR A 245 13.02 -13.20 10.00
N GLN A 246 12.90 -11.88 10.13
CA GLN A 246 14.04 -11.00 10.35
C GLN A 246 13.79 -10.09 11.54
N LEU A 247 14.72 -10.11 12.48
CA LEU A 247 14.73 -9.28 13.68
C LEU A 247 15.89 -8.29 13.59
N VAL A 248 15.59 -7.01 13.70
CA VAL A 248 16.60 -5.94 13.63
C VAL A 248 16.54 -5.10 14.89
N MET A 249 17.64 -5.07 15.64
CA MET A 249 17.75 -4.21 16.80
C MET A 249 18.03 -2.76 16.37
N GLN A 250 17.15 -1.86 16.73
CA GLN A 250 17.31 -0.43 16.47
C GLN A 250 18.43 0.16 17.34
N LYS A 251 19.42 0.77 16.70
CA LYS A 251 20.55 1.46 17.35
C LYS A 251 20.33 2.98 17.43
N THR A 252 19.63 3.52 16.47
CA THR A 252 19.29 4.95 16.35
C THR A 252 17.78 5.12 16.13
N PRO A 253 17.14 6.19 16.60
CA PRO A 253 15.71 6.41 16.39
C PRO A 253 15.34 6.46 14.90
N GLY A 254 14.23 5.79 14.52
CA GLY A 254 13.70 5.86 13.16
C GLY A 254 13.30 4.51 12.56
N ILE A 255 12.36 3.78 13.15
CA ILE A 255 11.88 2.47 12.67
C ILE A 255 11.62 2.46 11.15
N ALA A 256 11.03 3.52 10.60
CA ALA A 256 10.74 3.60 9.18
C ALA A 256 12.00 3.59 8.30
N GLN A 257 13.11 4.17 8.79
CA GLN A 257 14.40 4.12 8.08
C GLN A 257 14.92 2.68 8.03
N TYR A 258 14.90 1.95 9.14
CA TYR A 258 15.32 0.54 9.17
C TYR A 258 14.49 -0.34 8.24
N ILE A 259 13.17 -0.09 8.15
CA ILE A 259 12.31 -0.81 7.20
C ILE A 259 12.74 -0.51 5.76
N MET A 260 12.98 0.76 5.43
CA MET A 260 13.36 1.16 4.07
C MET A 260 14.77 0.68 3.70
N ASP A 261 15.73 0.79 4.62
CA ASP A 261 17.10 0.30 4.40
C ASP A 261 17.07 -1.20 4.13
N TYR A 262 16.41 -1.98 5.01
CA TYR A 262 16.28 -3.42 4.84
C TYR A 262 15.57 -3.78 3.51
N ALA A 263 14.42 -3.15 3.22
CA ALA A 263 13.68 -3.43 2.01
C ALA A 263 14.48 -3.12 0.73
N THR A 264 15.32 -2.09 0.76
CA THR A 264 16.16 -1.70 -0.37
C THR A 264 17.39 -2.61 -0.51
N GLU A 265 18.09 -2.90 0.58
CA GLU A 265 19.30 -3.74 0.61
C GLU A 265 19.00 -5.18 0.23
N GLU A 266 17.88 -5.72 0.69
CA GLU A 266 17.47 -7.10 0.44
C GLU A 266 16.62 -7.26 -0.84
N GLY A 267 16.44 -6.19 -1.62
CA GLY A 267 15.73 -6.25 -2.90
C GLY A 267 14.24 -6.57 -2.75
N GLY A 268 13.56 -5.92 -1.80
CA GLY A 268 12.11 -6.03 -1.65
C GLY A 268 11.37 -5.44 -2.85
N ASP A 269 10.42 -6.19 -3.39
CA ASP A 269 9.60 -5.79 -4.54
C ASP A 269 8.23 -5.21 -4.11
N LEU A 270 7.77 -5.52 -2.90
CA LEU A 270 6.52 -5.01 -2.32
C LEU A 270 6.65 -4.88 -0.80
N ILE A 271 6.25 -3.75 -0.24
CA ILE A 271 6.06 -3.58 1.20
C ILE A 271 4.57 -3.75 1.50
N VAL A 272 4.22 -4.64 2.44
CA VAL A 272 2.84 -4.83 2.89
C VAL A 272 2.76 -4.46 4.36
N MET A 273 2.02 -3.40 4.69
CA MET A 273 1.99 -2.91 6.06
C MET A 273 0.60 -2.44 6.48
N GLY A 274 0.32 -2.55 7.77
CA GLY A 274 -0.94 -2.08 8.34
C GLY A 274 -1.06 -0.56 8.30
N ALA A 275 -2.26 -0.06 8.09
CA ALA A 275 -2.52 1.39 8.13
C ALA A 275 -2.23 2.02 9.50
N LYS A 276 -2.28 1.22 10.58
CA LYS A 276 -2.03 1.66 11.97
C LYS A 276 -1.18 0.63 12.71
N GLY A 277 -0.51 1.05 13.78
CA GLY A 277 0.14 0.16 14.75
C GLY A 277 -0.67 0.08 16.06
N HIS A 278 0.01 0.01 17.19
CA HIS A 278 -0.59 -0.08 18.53
C HIS A 278 -1.36 1.15 19.02
N SER A 279 -1.39 2.25 18.27
CA SER A 279 -2.09 3.48 18.69
C SER A 279 -3.57 3.23 18.90
N LYS A 280 -4.07 3.52 20.12
CA LYS A 280 -5.49 3.40 20.50
C LYS A 280 -6.37 4.54 19.97
N VAL A 281 -5.83 5.48 19.23
CA VAL A 281 -6.60 6.61 18.69
C VAL A 281 -7.43 6.13 17.50
N GLU A 282 -8.72 5.97 17.72
CA GLU A 282 -9.69 5.44 16.73
C GLU A 282 -9.95 6.38 15.54
N LEU A 283 -9.53 7.63 15.61
CA LEU A 283 -9.80 8.63 14.58
C LEU A 283 -8.78 8.53 13.43
N LEU A 284 -9.22 8.05 12.25
CA LEU A 284 -8.74 8.31 10.87
C LEU A 284 -7.23 8.64 10.67
N LEU A 285 -6.34 8.14 11.53
CA LEU A 285 -4.92 8.46 11.45
C LEU A 285 -4.15 7.30 10.82
N LEU A 286 -3.30 7.62 9.88
CA LEU A 286 -2.25 6.72 9.40
C LEU A 286 -1.20 6.57 10.51
N GLY A 287 -0.67 5.35 10.72
CA GLY A 287 0.38 5.12 11.71
C GLY A 287 1.65 5.91 11.35
N SER A 288 2.33 6.44 12.37
CA SER A 288 3.52 7.27 12.17
C SER A 288 4.65 6.57 11.41
N VAL A 289 4.80 5.26 11.58
CA VAL A 289 5.78 4.45 10.83
C VAL A 289 5.35 4.33 9.37
N THR A 290 4.09 3.97 9.11
CA THR A 290 3.54 3.88 7.74
C THR A 290 3.64 5.21 7.01
N GLU A 291 3.30 6.32 7.66
CA GLU A 291 3.41 7.66 7.07
C GLU A 291 4.85 8.02 6.70
N LYS A 292 5.83 7.67 7.55
CA LYS A 292 7.24 7.91 7.28
C LYS A 292 7.79 7.00 6.20
N VAL A 293 7.41 5.71 6.17
CA VAL A 293 7.78 4.80 5.08
C VAL A 293 7.30 5.36 3.75
N LEU A 294 6.02 5.75 3.64
CA LEU A 294 5.48 6.36 2.41
C LEU A 294 6.17 7.67 2.03
N ALA A 295 6.64 8.44 3.01
CA ALA A 295 7.34 9.70 2.74
C ALA A 295 8.76 9.50 2.17
N MET A 296 9.43 8.40 2.54
CA MET A 296 10.82 8.13 2.14
C MET A 296 10.92 7.19 0.94
N ASN A 297 9.86 6.45 0.65
CA ASN A 297 9.87 5.40 -0.36
C ASN A 297 9.71 5.98 -1.77
N GLU A 298 10.71 5.77 -2.62
CA GLU A 298 10.71 6.22 -4.02
C GLU A 298 10.71 5.07 -5.04
N HIS A 299 10.84 3.81 -4.59
CA HIS A 299 11.12 2.69 -5.47
C HIS A 299 10.18 1.49 -5.31
N ILE A 300 9.75 1.19 -4.09
CA ILE A 300 9.08 -0.06 -3.77
C ILE A 300 7.58 0.17 -3.64
N PRO A 301 6.72 -0.48 -4.44
CA PRO A 301 5.28 -0.43 -4.22
C PRO A 301 4.91 -0.77 -2.77
N THR A 302 3.95 -0.03 -2.21
CA THR A 302 3.54 -0.23 -0.82
C THR A 302 2.04 -0.47 -0.73
N LEU A 303 1.63 -1.63 -0.24
CA LEU A 303 0.24 -1.98 0.06
C LEU A 303 -0.07 -1.65 1.52
N VAL A 304 -0.90 -0.64 1.71
CA VAL A 304 -1.40 -0.22 3.03
C VAL A 304 -2.72 -0.93 3.31
N VAL A 305 -2.74 -1.84 4.28
CA VAL A 305 -3.87 -2.72 4.63
C VAL A 305 -4.73 -2.09 5.73
N LYS A 306 -6.07 -2.18 5.59
CA LYS A 306 -7.08 -1.57 6.47
C LYS A 306 -7.74 -2.53 7.48
#